data_2e1d9ed2d535a2b13072979f714793d4
#
_entry.id   2e1d9ed2d535a2b13072979f714793d4
#
_cell.length_a   1.000
_cell.length_b   1.000
_cell.length_c   1.000
_cell.angle_alpha   90.00
_cell.angle_beta   90.00
_cell.angle_gamma   90.00
#
_symmetry.space_group_name_H-M   'P 1'
#
loop_
_entity.id
_entity.type
_entity.pdbx_description
1 polymer ?
#
loop_
_entity_poly.entity_id
_entity_poly.type
_entity_poly.pdbx_seq_one_letter_code
_entity_poly.pdbx_strand_id
1 'polypeptide(L)'
;GDPDQLPSVGAGNVLGDLLRSGVVPAVSLTEIFRQAEKSAIIRNAHAVNLGQSPELKNTQNDFFFLCRRAPDRLVQTVVELCQKRLPENMGIPADQIQVLSPTRKGVCGTVNLNRALQAALNPPAASKRQKPWGDMVFREGDRVMQTRNNYDVVWERDDGAMGAGIFNGDVGVIQEIDP
;
A
#
# COMPACT_ATOMS: atom_id res chain seq x y z
N GLY A 1 5.74 -17.97 -7.39
CA GLY A 1 5.73 -16.55 -7.77
C GLY A 1 4.62 -16.24 -8.74
N ASP A 2 4.44 -14.99 -9.06
CA ASP A 2 3.45 -14.48 -10.00
C ASP A 2 4.17 -13.73 -11.13
N PRO A 3 4.20 -14.27 -12.36
CA PRO A 3 4.92 -13.67 -13.49
C PRO A 3 4.27 -12.38 -14.00
N ASP A 4 3.03 -12.11 -13.63
CA ASP A 4 2.26 -10.94 -14.05
C ASP A 4 2.47 -9.73 -13.12
N GLN A 5 3.09 -9.94 -11.97
CA GLN A 5 3.50 -8.87 -11.07
C GLN A 5 4.83 -8.23 -11.54
N LEU A 6 5.13 -7.06 -10.98
CA LEU A 6 6.39 -6.38 -11.25
C LEU A 6 7.59 -7.29 -10.91
N PRO A 7 8.63 -7.32 -11.77
CA PRO A 7 9.83 -8.11 -11.49
C PRO A 7 10.56 -7.58 -10.25
N SER A 8 11.43 -8.41 -9.69
CA SER A 8 12.31 -8.02 -8.58
C SER A 8 13.17 -6.81 -8.95
N VAL A 9 13.49 -5.98 -7.95
CA VAL A 9 14.40 -4.84 -8.13
C VAL A 9 15.81 -5.38 -8.40
N GLY A 10 16.33 -5.11 -9.60
CA GLY A 10 17.64 -5.59 -10.04
C GLY A 10 17.66 -5.89 -11.53
N ALA A 11 18.79 -6.38 -12.03
CA ALA A 11 18.94 -6.76 -13.43
C ALA A 11 18.25 -8.10 -13.73
N GLY A 12 17.44 -8.12 -14.79
CA GLY A 12 16.78 -9.33 -15.29
C GLY A 12 15.39 -9.60 -14.70
N ASN A 13 14.69 -10.54 -15.33
CA ASN A 13 13.37 -11.04 -14.90
C ASN A 13 13.49 -12.55 -14.62
N VAL A 14 14.10 -12.89 -13.49
CA VAL A 14 14.49 -14.27 -13.16
C VAL A 14 13.31 -15.25 -13.26
N LEU A 15 12.16 -14.94 -12.68
CA LEU A 15 10.98 -15.81 -12.74
C LEU A 15 10.47 -15.95 -14.18
N GLY A 16 10.30 -14.84 -14.88
CA GLY A 16 9.87 -14.86 -16.28
C GLY A 16 10.85 -15.59 -17.21
N ASP A 17 12.14 -15.43 -16.98
CA ASP A 17 13.19 -16.08 -17.77
C ASP A 17 13.22 -17.60 -17.50
N LEU A 18 13.08 -18.03 -16.25
CA LEU A 18 12.97 -19.46 -15.90
C LEU A 18 11.74 -20.10 -16.54
N LEU A 19 10.59 -19.44 -16.49
CA LEU A 19 9.36 -19.96 -17.10
C LEU A 19 9.48 -20.05 -18.63
N ARG A 20 10.05 -19.03 -19.27
CA ARG A 20 10.26 -19.02 -20.73
C ARG A 20 11.31 -20.03 -21.21
N SER A 21 12.28 -20.35 -20.38
CA SER A 21 13.33 -21.31 -20.74
C SER A 21 12.81 -22.72 -20.95
N GLY A 22 11.70 -23.09 -20.32
CA GLY A 22 11.15 -24.43 -20.36
C GLY A 22 12.00 -25.52 -19.70
N VAL A 23 13.12 -25.15 -19.06
CA VAL A 23 14.05 -26.09 -18.42
C VAL A 23 13.53 -26.59 -17.08
N VAL A 24 12.76 -25.76 -16.39
CA VAL A 24 12.20 -26.09 -15.08
C VAL A 24 10.73 -26.48 -15.25
N PRO A 25 10.29 -27.64 -14.73
CA PRO A 25 8.87 -27.99 -14.70
C PRO A 25 8.07 -26.91 -13.94
N ALA A 26 7.01 -26.42 -14.57
CA ALA A 26 6.16 -25.38 -13.98
C ALA A 26 4.68 -25.80 -14.03
N VAL A 27 3.97 -25.48 -12.97
CA VAL A 27 2.51 -25.60 -12.89
C VAL A 27 1.95 -24.20 -12.69
N SER A 28 1.06 -23.78 -13.59
CA SER A 28 0.38 -22.48 -13.53
C SER A 28 -1.05 -22.66 -13.05
N LEU A 29 -1.45 -21.87 -12.05
CA LEU A 29 -2.83 -21.78 -11.59
C LEU A 29 -3.52 -20.69 -12.42
N THR A 30 -4.41 -21.08 -13.31
CA THR A 30 -5.07 -20.17 -14.27
C THR A 30 -6.57 -20.02 -14.02
N GLU A 31 -7.15 -20.89 -13.17
CA GLU A 31 -8.58 -20.84 -12.89
C GLU A 31 -8.89 -19.93 -11.71
N ILE A 32 -9.86 -19.07 -11.90
CA ILE A 32 -10.43 -18.22 -10.85
C ILE A 32 -11.58 -19.01 -10.20
N PHE A 33 -11.56 -19.10 -8.88
CA PHE A 33 -12.71 -19.66 -8.17
C PHE A 33 -13.98 -18.86 -8.48
N ARG A 34 -15.13 -19.55 -8.67
CA ARG A 34 -16.43 -18.94 -8.96
C ARG A 34 -16.82 -17.78 -8.03
N GLN A 35 -16.42 -17.82 -6.77
CA GLN A 35 -16.66 -16.72 -5.82
C GLN A 35 -15.85 -15.48 -6.18
N ALA A 36 -14.65 -15.64 -6.67
CA ALA A 36 -13.76 -14.56 -7.09
C ALA A 36 -14.17 -13.93 -8.43
N GLU A 37 -14.87 -14.67 -9.31
CA GLU A 37 -15.42 -14.13 -10.56
C GLU A 37 -16.44 -13.00 -10.33
N LYS A 38 -17.09 -12.97 -9.18
CA LYS A 38 -18.03 -11.90 -8.81
C LYS A 38 -17.31 -10.61 -8.38
N SER A 39 -16.02 -10.68 -8.01
CA SER A 39 -15.23 -9.53 -7.62
C SER A 39 -14.86 -8.68 -8.85
N ALA A 40 -15.19 -7.39 -8.82
CA ALA A 40 -14.76 -6.46 -9.85
C ALA A 40 -13.26 -6.16 -9.79
N ILE A 41 -12.65 -6.25 -8.61
CA ILE A 41 -11.18 -6.15 -8.45
C ILE A 41 -10.51 -7.25 -9.29
N ILE A 42 -10.93 -8.49 -9.16
CA ILE A 42 -10.32 -9.64 -9.85
C ILE A 42 -10.55 -9.56 -11.35
N ARG A 43 -11.79 -9.29 -11.79
CA ARG A 43 -12.09 -9.14 -13.22
C ARG A 43 -11.29 -8.01 -13.87
N ASN A 44 -11.18 -6.87 -13.19
CA ASN A 44 -10.40 -5.75 -13.68
C ASN A 44 -8.90 -6.03 -13.70
N ALA A 45 -8.37 -6.74 -12.71
CA ALA A 45 -6.98 -7.17 -12.70
C ALA A 45 -6.66 -8.06 -13.92
N HIS A 46 -7.53 -9.03 -14.22
CA HIS A 46 -7.38 -9.88 -15.42
C HIS A 46 -7.50 -9.08 -16.71
N ALA A 47 -8.47 -8.18 -16.81
CA ALA A 47 -8.62 -7.32 -17.99
C ALA A 47 -7.34 -6.50 -18.25
N VAL A 48 -6.78 -5.88 -17.20
CA VAL A 48 -5.54 -5.11 -17.30
C VAL A 48 -4.36 -6.01 -17.71
N ASN A 49 -4.25 -7.21 -17.16
CA ASN A 49 -3.20 -8.16 -17.51
C ASN A 49 -3.26 -8.61 -18.98
N LEU A 50 -4.47 -8.73 -19.52
CA LEU A 50 -4.71 -9.02 -20.95
C LEU A 50 -4.62 -7.79 -21.85
N GLY A 51 -4.22 -6.61 -21.34
CA GLY A 51 -4.16 -5.36 -22.09
C GLY A 51 -5.53 -4.75 -22.43
N GLN A 52 -6.58 -5.21 -21.75
CA GLN A 52 -7.94 -4.69 -21.91
C GLN A 52 -8.22 -3.55 -20.92
N SER A 53 -9.17 -2.68 -21.28
CA SER A 53 -9.58 -1.62 -20.35
C SER A 53 -10.41 -2.19 -19.19
N PRO A 54 -10.13 -1.77 -17.94
CA PRO A 54 -10.93 -2.18 -16.80
C PRO A 54 -12.33 -1.58 -16.86
N GLU A 55 -13.30 -2.24 -16.23
CA GLU A 55 -14.65 -1.73 -16.06
C GLU A 55 -14.66 -0.66 -14.95
N LEU A 56 -14.94 0.61 -15.33
CA LEU A 56 -14.92 1.77 -14.43
C LEU A 56 -16.32 2.16 -13.93
N LYS A 57 -17.30 1.29 -14.09
CA LYS A 57 -18.66 1.52 -13.58
C LYS A 57 -18.72 1.19 -12.09
N ASN A 58 -19.21 2.13 -11.28
CA ASN A 58 -19.34 1.96 -9.82
C ASN A 58 -20.62 1.17 -9.46
N THR A 59 -20.82 0.03 -10.09
CA THR A 59 -22.00 -0.83 -9.88
C THR A 59 -21.73 -2.03 -8.97
N GLN A 60 -20.47 -2.18 -8.55
CA GLN A 60 -19.99 -3.29 -7.73
C GLN A 60 -19.63 -2.80 -6.32
N ASN A 61 -19.46 -3.73 -5.39
CA ASN A 61 -19.25 -3.42 -3.99
C ASN A 61 -17.77 -3.39 -3.56
N ASP A 62 -16.85 -3.75 -4.46
CA ASP A 62 -15.43 -3.93 -4.12
C ASP A 62 -14.46 -3.10 -4.98
N PHE A 63 -14.90 -2.56 -6.11
CA PHE A 63 -14.09 -1.72 -6.98
C PHE A 63 -14.81 -0.43 -7.35
N PHE A 64 -14.18 0.72 -7.10
CA PHE A 64 -14.74 2.04 -7.34
C PHE A 64 -13.77 2.92 -8.11
N PHE A 65 -14.27 3.61 -9.12
CA PHE A 65 -13.50 4.60 -9.87
C PHE A 65 -14.04 6.01 -9.62
N LEU A 66 -13.16 6.91 -9.15
CA LEU A 66 -13.47 8.31 -8.88
C LEU A 66 -12.58 9.21 -9.73
N CYS A 67 -13.12 9.81 -10.78
CA CYS A 67 -12.39 10.77 -11.61
C CYS A 67 -12.24 12.11 -10.88
N ARG A 68 -11.00 12.58 -10.69
CA ARG A 68 -10.65 13.89 -10.14
C ARG A 68 -9.58 14.52 -11.02
N ARG A 69 -9.95 15.50 -11.84
CA ARG A 69 -9.03 16.16 -12.78
C ARG A 69 -8.13 17.19 -12.10
N ALA A 70 -8.61 17.87 -11.07
CA ALA A 70 -7.82 18.84 -10.31
C ALA A 70 -7.00 18.13 -9.23
N PRO A 71 -5.66 18.28 -9.21
CA PRO A 71 -4.77 17.59 -8.26
C PRO A 71 -5.15 17.83 -6.79
N ASP A 72 -5.46 19.06 -6.41
CA ASP A 72 -5.84 19.38 -5.03
C ASP A 72 -7.15 18.71 -4.62
N ARG A 73 -8.12 18.60 -5.54
CA ARG A 73 -9.36 17.87 -5.30
C ARG A 73 -9.13 16.37 -5.17
N LEU A 74 -8.11 15.82 -5.87
CA LEU A 74 -7.72 14.43 -5.70
C LEU A 74 -7.18 14.20 -4.28
N VAL A 75 -6.26 15.05 -3.81
CA VAL A 75 -5.69 14.94 -2.45
C VAL A 75 -6.79 15.04 -1.41
N GLN A 76 -7.69 16.02 -1.51
CA GLN A 76 -8.83 16.14 -0.60
C GLN A 76 -9.71 14.89 -0.61
N THR A 77 -10.00 14.34 -1.79
CA THR A 77 -10.81 13.11 -1.91
C THR A 77 -10.11 11.92 -1.22
N VAL A 78 -8.79 11.76 -1.39
CA VAL A 78 -8.02 10.70 -0.73
C VAL A 78 -8.09 10.86 0.80
N VAL A 79 -7.88 12.06 1.32
CA VAL A 79 -7.97 12.34 2.76
C VAL A 79 -9.37 12.02 3.30
N GLU A 80 -10.43 12.50 2.62
CA GLU A 80 -11.82 12.21 3.01
C GLU A 80 -12.15 10.71 3.00
N LEU A 81 -11.64 9.98 1.99
CA LEU A 81 -11.82 8.53 1.91
C LEU A 81 -11.19 7.84 3.13
N CYS A 82 -9.94 8.16 3.46
CA CYS A 82 -9.23 7.52 4.56
C CYS A 82 -9.76 7.92 5.93
N GLN A 83 -10.09 9.21 6.13
CA GLN A 83 -10.48 9.75 7.43
C GLN A 83 -11.92 9.43 7.79
N LYS A 84 -12.82 9.45 6.79
CA LYS A 84 -14.25 9.48 7.04
C LYS A 84 -15.04 8.46 6.23
N ARG A 85 -14.97 8.54 4.89
CA ARG A 85 -15.91 7.85 4.03
C ARG A 85 -15.80 6.33 4.07
N LEU A 86 -14.59 5.77 4.03
CA LEU A 86 -14.38 4.33 4.12
C LEU A 86 -14.66 3.80 5.53
N PRO A 87 -14.19 4.46 6.61
CA PRO A 87 -14.54 4.06 7.96
C PRO A 87 -16.06 4.10 8.23
N GLU A 88 -16.75 5.18 7.88
CA GLU A 88 -18.17 5.35 8.18
C GLU A 88 -19.09 4.52 7.30
N ASN A 89 -18.80 4.41 5.99
CA ASN A 89 -19.72 3.79 5.03
C ASN A 89 -19.41 2.30 4.77
N MET A 90 -18.17 1.87 4.99
CA MET A 90 -17.74 0.50 4.68
C MET A 90 -17.17 -0.24 5.90
N GLY A 91 -17.06 0.43 7.03
CA GLY A 91 -16.49 -0.17 8.24
C GLY A 91 -15.00 -0.51 8.12
N ILE A 92 -14.27 0.14 7.20
CA ILE A 92 -12.82 -0.09 6.99
C ILE A 92 -12.06 0.95 7.80
N PRO A 93 -11.44 0.59 8.93
CA PRO A 93 -10.71 1.56 9.74
C PRO A 93 -9.49 2.12 8.99
N ALA A 94 -9.09 3.35 9.35
CA ALA A 94 -8.05 4.09 8.62
C ALA A 94 -6.69 3.38 8.62
N ASP A 95 -6.38 2.61 9.64
CA ASP A 95 -5.16 1.80 9.77
C ASP A 95 -5.13 0.59 8.83
N GLN A 96 -6.26 0.17 8.29
CA GLN A 96 -6.38 -0.88 7.29
C GLN A 96 -6.38 -0.35 5.84
N ILE A 97 -6.36 0.98 5.66
CA ILE A 97 -6.36 1.59 4.33
C ILE A 97 -4.93 1.85 3.88
N GLN A 98 -4.58 1.37 2.68
CA GLN A 98 -3.31 1.65 2.04
C GLN A 98 -3.53 2.54 0.82
N VAL A 99 -2.85 3.70 0.79
CA VAL A 99 -2.86 4.61 -0.37
C VAL A 99 -1.63 4.35 -1.22
N LEU A 100 -1.85 4.12 -2.51
CA LEU A 100 -0.78 3.95 -3.50
C LEU A 100 -0.77 5.14 -4.47
N SER A 101 0.41 5.64 -4.79
CA SER A 101 0.62 6.68 -5.80
C SER A 101 1.75 6.29 -6.73
N PRO A 102 1.61 6.50 -8.05
CA PRO A 102 2.65 6.16 -9.02
C PRO A 102 3.84 7.13 -8.97
N THR A 103 3.74 8.25 -8.24
CA THR A 103 4.78 9.28 -8.18
C THR A 103 5.20 9.59 -6.76
N ARG A 104 6.47 9.98 -6.58
CA ARG A 104 6.99 10.43 -5.29
C ARG A 104 6.78 11.92 -5.05
N LYS A 105 6.99 12.73 -6.09
CA LYS A 105 6.95 14.20 -6.05
C LYS A 105 5.65 14.74 -6.67
N GLY A 106 5.37 16.02 -6.42
CA GLY A 106 4.19 16.71 -6.93
C GLY A 106 2.99 16.62 -5.99
N VAL A 107 1.91 17.30 -6.36
CA VAL A 107 0.71 17.45 -5.52
C VAL A 107 0.11 16.09 -5.13
N CYS A 108 0.03 15.16 -6.08
CA CYS A 108 -0.50 13.81 -5.85
C CYS A 108 0.59 12.77 -5.52
N GLY A 109 1.84 13.20 -5.31
CA GLY A 109 2.95 12.32 -4.96
C GLY A 109 2.90 11.85 -3.50
N THR A 110 3.56 10.72 -3.22
CA THR A 110 3.54 10.10 -1.88
C THR A 110 4.02 11.05 -0.78
N VAL A 111 4.99 11.94 -1.06
CA VAL A 111 5.49 12.91 -0.06
C VAL A 111 4.38 13.86 0.39
N ASN A 112 3.64 14.44 -0.56
CA ASN A 112 2.55 15.37 -0.24
C ASN A 112 1.33 14.65 0.35
N LEU A 113 0.98 13.47 -0.19
CA LEU A 113 -0.10 12.64 0.35
C LEU A 113 0.17 12.22 1.79
N ASN A 114 1.40 11.82 2.12
CA ASN A 114 1.77 11.49 3.50
C ASN A 114 1.60 12.68 4.45
N ARG A 115 2.01 13.90 4.05
CA ARG A 115 1.79 15.11 4.85
C ARG A 115 0.31 15.38 5.08
N ALA A 116 -0.50 15.30 4.02
CA ALA A 116 -1.93 15.55 4.09
C ALA A 116 -2.66 14.52 4.96
N LEU A 117 -2.32 13.25 4.80
CA LEU A 117 -2.87 12.14 5.60
C LEU A 117 -2.42 12.22 7.06
N GLN A 118 -1.14 12.50 7.34
CA GLN A 118 -0.65 12.68 8.70
C GLN A 118 -1.39 13.83 9.40
N ALA A 119 -1.56 14.97 8.73
CA ALA A 119 -2.28 16.11 9.31
C ALA A 119 -3.74 15.78 9.63
N ALA A 120 -4.38 14.93 8.83
CA ALA A 120 -5.78 14.55 9.01
C ALA A 120 -5.99 13.40 10.00
N LEU A 121 -5.13 12.37 9.96
CA LEU A 121 -5.29 11.14 10.74
C LEU A 121 -4.53 11.15 12.06
N ASN A 122 -3.39 11.83 12.11
CA ASN A 122 -2.54 11.96 13.29
C ASN A 122 -2.07 13.41 13.48
N PRO A 123 -2.97 14.35 13.80
CA PRO A 123 -2.60 15.76 13.99
C PRO A 123 -1.63 15.94 15.18
N PRO A 124 -0.83 17.03 15.18
CA PRO A 124 0.05 17.33 16.29
C PRO A 124 -0.74 17.55 17.58
N ALA A 125 -0.20 17.05 18.69
CA ALA A 125 -0.73 17.27 20.03
C ALA A 125 0.43 17.46 21.01
N ALA A 126 0.18 18.17 22.12
CA ALA A 126 1.21 18.39 23.16
C ALA A 126 1.71 17.11 23.80
N SER A 127 0.91 16.06 23.78
CA SER A 127 1.24 14.72 24.29
C SER A 127 2.06 13.86 23.35
N LYS A 128 2.28 14.29 22.09
CA LYS A 128 2.96 13.50 21.06
C LYS A 128 4.33 14.09 20.74
N ARG A 129 5.37 13.30 20.89
CA ARG A 129 6.70 13.68 20.44
C ARG A 129 6.80 13.63 18.92
N GLN A 130 7.69 14.47 18.38
CA GLN A 130 7.92 14.58 16.95
C GLN A 130 9.42 14.68 16.68
N LYS A 131 9.87 14.06 15.59
CA LYS A 131 11.27 14.11 15.15
C LYS A 131 11.33 14.44 13.66
N PRO A 132 11.93 15.57 13.28
CA PRO A 132 12.15 15.86 11.88
C PRO A 132 13.23 14.94 11.29
N TRP A 133 13.00 14.50 10.06
CA TRP A 133 13.96 13.71 9.30
C TRP A 133 13.90 14.12 7.82
N GLY A 134 14.88 14.87 7.37
CA GLY A 134 14.86 15.48 6.04
C GLY A 134 13.61 16.35 5.84
N ASP A 135 12.84 16.06 4.79
CA ASP A 135 11.59 16.78 4.47
C ASP A 135 10.35 16.24 5.20
N MET A 136 10.52 15.25 6.05
CA MET A 136 9.42 14.62 6.80
C MET A 136 9.53 14.92 8.29
N VAL A 137 8.38 14.84 8.96
CA VAL A 137 8.30 14.86 10.43
C VAL A 137 7.63 13.56 10.85
N PHE A 138 8.34 12.73 11.59
CA PHE A 138 7.76 11.56 12.25
C PHE A 138 7.12 11.96 13.57
N ARG A 139 6.00 11.34 13.89
CA ARG A 139 5.22 11.62 15.11
C ARG A 139 4.76 10.33 15.74
N GLU A 140 4.70 10.29 17.06
CA GLU A 140 4.08 9.21 17.80
C GLU A 140 2.64 8.98 17.32
N GLY A 141 2.29 7.73 17.04
CA GLY A 141 1.05 7.34 16.40
C GLY A 141 1.08 7.32 14.87
N ASP A 142 2.20 7.70 14.23
CA ASP A 142 2.31 7.55 12.77
C ASP A 142 2.41 6.08 12.37
N ARG A 143 1.64 5.73 11.35
CA ARG A 143 1.82 4.46 10.64
C ARG A 143 2.96 4.60 9.65
N VAL A 144 3.94 3.74 9.76
CA VAL A 144 5.18 3.77 8.97
C VAL A 144 5.41 2.45 8.26
N MET A 145 6.19 2.49 7.18
CA MET A 145 6.60 1.31 6.44
C MET A 145 8.12 1.26 6.37
N GLN A 146 8.69 0.10 6.62
CA GLN A 146 10.10 -0.14 6.35
C GLN A 146 10.34 -0.14 4.85
N THR A 147 11.28 0.67 4.36
CA THR A 147 11.56 0.81 2.93
C THR A 147 12.81 0.05 2.46
N ARG A 148 13.53 -0.58 3.39
CA ARG A 148 14.70 -1.42 3.11
C ARG A 148 14.77 -2.53 4.16
N ASN A 149 15.34 -3.68 3.78
CA ASN A 149 15.63 -4.73 4.75
C ASN A 149 16.66 -4.23 5.78
N ASN A 150 16.39 -4.46 7.04
CA ASN A 150 17.33 -4.26 8.14
C ASN A 150 17.36 -5.53 9.00
N TYR A 151 18.41 -6.31 8.86
CA TYR A 151 18.56 -7.61 9.53
C TYR A 151 19.03 -7.48 10.98
N ASP A 152 19.52 -6.31 11.38
CA ASP A 152 20.15 -6.08 12.67
C ASP A 152 19.17 -5.60 13.75
N VAL A 153 17.96 -5.22 13.36
CA VAL A 153 16.92 -4.79 14.31
C VAL A 153 16.38 -5.99 15.05
N VAL A 154 16.56 -6.00 16.38
CA VAL A 154 15.93 -7.00 17.26
C VAL A 154 14.54 -6.50 17.64
N TRP A 155 13.57 -7.40 17.62
CA TRP A 155 12.21 -7.13 18.04
C TRP A 155 11.74 -8.20 19.03
N GLU A 156 10.80 -7.81 19.88
CA GLU A 156 10.14 -8.65 20.86
C GLU A 156 8.62 -8.57 20.66
N ARG A 157 7.95 -9.69 20.79
CA ARG A 157 6.49 -9.77 20.78
C ARG A 157 5.93 -9.67 22.19
N ASP A 158 4.64 -9.35 22.31
CA ASP A 158 3.93 -9.28 23.58
C ASP A 158 3.94 -10.61 24.36
N ASP A 159 4.14 -11.74 23.68
CA ASP A 159 4.30 -13.07 24.27
C ASP A 159 5.75 -13.38 24.71
N GLY A 160 6.67 -12.42 24.57
CA GLY A 160 8.09 -12.55 24.91
C GLY A 160 8.93 -13.24 23.84
N ALA A 161 8.37 -13.61 22.69
CA ALA A 161 9.14 -14.17 21.59
C ALA A 161 10.02 -13.08 20.96
N MET A 162 11.31 -13.36 20.83
CA MET A 162 12.28 -12.46 20.21
C MET A 162 12.64 -12.90 18.79
N GLY A 163 12.94 -11.94 17.95
CA GLY A 163 13.44 -12.17 16.62
C GLY A 163 14.31 -11.04 16.13
N ALA A 164 14.87 -11.19 14.95
CA ALA A 164 15.69 -10.17 14.30
C ALA A 164 15.26 -9.95 12.86
N GLY A 165 15.43 -8.73 12.40
CA GLY A 165 15.12 -8.29 11.06
C GLY A 165 13.74 -7.64 10.94
N ILE A 166 13.72 -6.49 10.24
CA ILE A 166 12.52 -5.83 9.71
C ILE A 166 12.73 -5.68 8.21
N PHE A 167 11.73 -6.06 7.44
CA PHE A 167 11.89 -6.18 5.99
C PHE A 167 11.18 -5.07 5.22
N ASN A 168 11.61 -4.85 3.99
CA ASN A 168 10.95 -3.92 3.08
C ASN A 168 9.48 -4.31 2.90
N GLY A 169 8.59 -3.37 3.19
CA GLY A 169 7.13 -3.58 3.15
C GLY A 169 6.49 -3.83 4.52
N ASP A 170 7.29 -4.13 5.56
CA ASP A 170 6.75 -4.28 6.92
C ASP A 170 6.16 -2.95 7.40
N VAL A 171 4.97 -3.02 7.96
CA VAL A 171 4.22 -1.86 8.44
C VAL A 171 4.11 -1.91 9.96
N GLY A 172 4.31 -0.77 10.59
CA GLY A 172 4.19 -0.59 12.02
C GLY A 172 3.63 0.77 12.40
N VAL A 173 3.47 0.99 13.69
CA VAL A 173 3.08 2.28 14.28
C VAL A 173 4.16 2.74 15.24
N ILE A 174 4.55 4.01 15.15
CA ILE A 174 5.50 4.61 16.07
C ILE A 174 4.83 4.75 17.44
N GLN A 175 5.28 3.98 18.42
CA GLN A 175 4.75 4.02 19.78
C GLN A 175 5.38 5.17 20.57
N GLU A 176 6.70 5.29 20.50
CA GLU A 176 7.46 6.28 21.25
C GLU A 176 8.64 6.79 20.41
N ILE A 177 9.01 8.05 20.63
CA ILE A 177 10.17 8.69 20.02
C ILE A 177 11.11 9.12 21.16
N ASP A 178 12.31 8.55 21.18
CA ASP A 178 13.36 8.98 22.10
C ASP A 178 13.81 10.41 21.81
N PRO A 179 14.13 11.18 22.85
CA PRO A 179 14.55 12.58 22.75
C PRO A 179 15.75 12.82 21.84
#